data_13ec84cb02a31b8dab59e313e658299d
#
_entry.id   13ec84cb02a31b8dab59e313e658299d
#
_cell.length_a   1.000
_cell.length_b   1.000
_cell.length_c   1.000
_cell.angle_alpha   90.00
_cell.angle_beta   90.00
_cell.angle_gamma   90.00
#
_symmetry.space_group_name_H-M   'P 1'
#
loop_
_entity.id
_entity.type
_entity.pdbx_description
1 polymer ?
#
loop_
_entity_poly.entity_id
_entity_poly.type
_entity_poly.pdbx_seq_one_letter_code
_entity_poly.pdbx_strand_id
1 'polypeptide(L)'
;MTTPSPKLSKNQKVVLDALRDGRPLSAYQILDLDSVRDNGLKAPLTIYRALDKLIEYGLVHRIETLNAFVLCDHEPHAEPAAFMICNACKRTIEVGTRSLRRTVMKQAAEQGFEVDHMHVEVSGRCEDCTN
;
A
#
# COMPACT_ATOMS: atom_id res chain seq x y z
N MET A 1 14.20 19.11 -6.85
CA MET A 1 15.21 18.07 -6.69
C MET A 1 14.55 16.74 -6.41
N THR A 2 14.72 15.82 -7.31
CA THR A 2 14.21 14.48 -7.12
C THR A 2 15.13 13.73 -6.16
N THR A 3 14.56 13.20 -5.08
CA THR A 3 15.29 12.29 -4.23
C THR A 3 15.71 11.09 -5.08
N PRO A 4 16.96 10.65 -5.02
CA PRO A 4 17.36 9.46 -5.76
C PRO A 4 16.51 8.26 -5.29
N SER A 5 16.09 7.44 -6.25
CA SER A 5 15.36 6.23 -5.94
C SER A 5 16.21 5.33 -5.03
N PRO A 6 15.64 4.73 -3.99
CA PRO A 6 16.41 3.83 -3.15
C PRO A 6 16.92 2.65 -3.96
N LYS A 7 18.12 2.20 -3.62
CA LYS A 7 18.70 1.04 -4.28
C LYS A 7 18.07 -0.21 -3.68
N LEU A 8 17.28 -0.91 -4.49
CA LEU A 8 16.56 -2.09 -4.03
C LEU A 8 17.43 -3.35 -4.10
N SER A 9 17.28 -4.21 -3.11
CA SER A 9 17.89 -5.55 -3.15
C SER A 9 17.16 -6.42 -4.18
N LYS A 10 17.74 -7.57 -4.49
CA LYS A 10 17.12 -8.52 -5.41
C LYS A 10 15.72 -8.91 -4.93
N ASN A 11 15.59 -9.26 -3.65
CA ASN A 11 14.31 -9.69 -3.09
C ASN A 11 13.28 -8.56 -3.13
N GLN A 12 13.68 -7.34 -2.83
CA GLN A 12 12.80 -6.18 -2.89
C GLN A 12 12.29 -5.94 -4.31
N LYS A 13 13.16 -6.08 -5.31
CA LYS A 13 12.76 -5.92 -6.72
C LYS A 13 11.76 -6.98 -7.15
N VAL A 14 11.98 -8.23 -6.74
CA VAL A 14 11.08 -9.34 -7.07
C VAL A 14 9.69 -9.08 -6.50
N VAL A 15 9.61 -8.65 -5.23
CA VAL A 15 8.34 -8.37 -4.58
C VAL A 15 7.66 -7.15 -5.21
N LEU A 16 8.42 -6.10 -5.50
CA LEU A 16 7.88 -4.91 -6.15
C LEU A 16 7.29 -5.25 -7.53
N ASP A 17 8.01 -6.05 -8.31
CA ASP A 17 7.54 -6.47 -9.63
C ASP A 17 6.26 -7.29 -9.55
N ALA A 18 6.08 -8.07 -8.48
CA ALA A 18 4.87 -8.85 -8.26
C ALA A 18 3.64 -7.97 -8.09
N LEU A 19 3.82 -6.72 -7.67
CA LEU A 19 2.72 -5.78 -7.42
C LEU A 19 2.46 -4.82 -8.60
N ARG A 20 3.16 -4.98 -9.71
CA ARG A 20 3.09 -4.02 -10.82
C ARG A 20 1.74 -3.95 -11.54
N ASP A 21 0.94 -5.00 -11.47
CA ASP A 21 -0.38 -4.99 -12.11
C ASP A 21 -1.42 -4.16 -11.33
N GLY A 22 -1.06 -3.63 -10.18
CA GLY A 22 -1.92 -2.75 -9.40
C GLY A 22 -2.94 -3.45 -8.53
N ARG A 23 -2.98 -4.77 -8.53
CA ARG A 23 -3.90 -5.51 -7.68
C ARG A 23 -3.34 -5.69 -6.28
N PRO A 24 -4.18 -5.55 -5.25
CA PRO A 24 -3.73 -5.85 -3.89
C PRO A 24 -3.42 -7.35 -3.76
N LEU A 25 -2.27 -7.66 -3.21
CA LEU A 25 -1.87 -9.04 -2.95
C LEU A 25 -1.42 -9.17 -1.49
N SER A 26 -1.84 -10.25 -0.84
CA SER A 26 -1.31 -10.59 0.47
C SER A 26 0.12 -11.13 0.31
N ALA A 27 0.86 -11.20 1.42
CA ALA A 27 2.21 -11.76 1.39
C ALA A 27 2.20 -13.21 0.89
N TYR A 28 1.20 -13.99 1.27
CA TYR A 28 1.08 -15.38 0.84
C TYR A 28 0.73 -15.50 -0.64
N GLN A 29 -0.10 -14.59 -1.15
CA GLN A 29 -0.40 -14.57 -2.58
C GLN A 29 0.83 -14.21 -3.40
N ILE A 30 1.65 -13.28 -2.90
CA ILE A 30 2.92 -12.94 -3.54
C ILE A 30 3.84 -14.16 -3.54
N LEU A 31 3.93 -14.84 -2.41
CA LEU A 31 4.78 -16.03 -2.27
C LEU A 31 4.39 -17.15 -3.24
N ASP A 32 3.10 -17.25 -3.57
CA ASP A 32 2.58 -18.29 -4.47
C ASP A 32 2.82 -18.00 -5.94
N LEU A 33 3.27 -16.80 -6.29
CA LEU A 33 3.54 -16.45 -7.69
C LEU A 33 4.78 -17.20 -8.19
N ASP A 34 4.69 -17.75 -9.40
CA ASP A 34 5.80 -18.45 -10.02
C ASP A 34 7.03 -17.56 -10.16
N SER A 35 6.83 -16.31 -10.55
CA SER A 35 7.93 -15.34 -10.70
C SER A 35 8.69 -15.12 -9.40
N VAL A 36 8.00 -15.22 -8.27
CA VAL A 36 8.60 -15.05 -6.94
C VAL A 36 9.37 -16.33 -6.56
N ARG A 37 8.74 -17.48 -6.72
CA ARG A 37 9.36 -18.78 -6.42
C ARG A 37 10.57 -19.05 -7.29
N ASP A 38 10.49 -18.73 -8.57
CA ASP A 38 11.58 -18.95 -9.53
C ASP A 38 12.81 -18.12 -9.17
N ASN A 39 12.62 -17.02 -8.44
CA ASN A 39 13.72 -16.19 -7.95
C ASN A 39 14.21 -16.59 -6.56
N GLY A 40 13.76 -17.73 -6.05
CA GLY A 40 14.27 -18.32 -4.83
C GLY A 40 13.64 -17.86 -3.53
N LEU A 41 12.56 -17.06 -3.60
CA LEU A 41 11.85 -16.61 -2.41
C LEU A 41 10.81 -17.67 -2.03
N LYS A 42 11.04 -18.37 -0.93
CA LYS A 42 10.22 -19.51 -0.53
C LYS A 42 9.64 -19.39 0.87
N ALA A 43 9.99 -18.35 1.60
CA ALA A 43 9.55 -18.17 2.98
C ALA A 43 8.74 -16.89 3.15
N PRO A 44 7.61 -16.96 3.88
CA PRO A 44 6.80 -15.75 4.13
C PRO A 44 7.58 -14.62 4.78
N LEU A 45 8.49 -14.93 5.70
CA LEU A 45 9.28 -13.92 6.38
C LEU A 45 10.12 -13.09 5.41
N THR A 46 10.67 -13.73 4.38
CA THR A 46 11.44 -13.03 3.34
C THR A 46 10.56 -12.02 2.61
N ILE A 47 9.30 -12.40 2.30
CA ILE A 47 8.34 -11.51 1.66
C ILE A 47 8.01 -10.33 2.57
N TYR A 48 7.69 -10.59 3.84
CA TYR A 48 7.35 -9.53 4.80
C TYR A 48 8.51 -8.54 4.99
N ARG A 49 9.74 -9.03 5.08
CA ARG A 49 10.91 -8.16 5.22
C ARG A 49 11.09 -7.25 4.01
N ALA A 50 10.89 -7.78 2.81
CA ALA A 50 10.95 -6.99 1.59
C ALA A 50 9.85 -5.95 1.55
N LEU A 51 8.62 -6.34 1.91
CA LEU A 51 7.47 -5.44 1.96
C LEU A 51 7.68 -4.30 2.96
N ASP A 52 8.19 -4.61 4.15
CA ASP A 52 8.45 -3.60 5.18
C ASP A 52 9.40 -2.51 4.66
N LYS A 53 10.43 -2.91 3.94
CA LYS A 53 11.37 -1.95 3.36
C LYS A 53 10.74 -1.15 2.23
N LEU A 54 9.94 -1.79 1.39
CA LEU A 54 9.25 -1.09 0.30
C LEU A 54 8.24 -0.07 0.85
N ILE A 55 7.57 -0.38 1.96
CA ILE A 55 6.69 0.56 2.64
C ILE A 55 7.50 1.73 3.20
N GLU A 56 8.61 1.44 3.85
CA GLU A 56 9.51 2.46 4.39
C GLU A 56 9.99 3.42 3.30
N TYR A 57 10.26 2.91 2.10
CA TYR A 57 10.68 3.71 0.95
C TYR A 57 9.53 4.45 0.27
N GLY A 58 8.28 4.22 0.67
CA GLY A 58 7.12 4.86 0.07
C GLY A 58 6.69 4.28 -1.27
N LEU A 59 7.16 3.09 -1.61
CA LEU A 59 6.85 2.45 -2.89
C LEU A 59 5.66 1.51 -2.84
N VAL A 60 5.28 1.07 -1.64
CA VAL A 60 4.19 0.12 -1.42
C VAL A 60 3.34 0.61 -0.26
N HIS A 61 2.04 0.40 -0.36
CA HIS A 61 1.10 0.67 0.74
C HIS A 61 0.47 -0.63 1.22
N ARG A 62 0.25 -0.71 2.51
CA ARG A 62 -0.49 -1.81 3.11
C ARG A 62 -1.95 -1.43 3.22
N ILE A 63 -2.84 -2.32 2.82
CA ILE A 63 -4.29 -2.17 3.00
C ILE A 63 -4.70 -3.09 4.13
N GLU A 64 -4.98 -2.52 5.28
CA GLU A 64 -5.22 -3.29 6.50
C GLU A 64 -6.50 -4.13 6.42
N THR A 65 -7.56 -3.58 5.86
CA THR A 65 -8.83 -4.30 5.70
C THR A 65 -8.65 -5.62 4.94
N LEU A 66 -7.77 -5.64 3.94
CA LEU A 66 -7.52 -6.83 3.13
C LEU A 66 -6.30 -7.61 3.57
N ASN A 67 -5.50 -7.06 4.48
CA ASN A 67 -4.17 -7.57 4.82
C ASN A 67 -3.35 -7.82 3.54
N ALA A 68 -3.37 -6.86 2.66
CA ALA A 68 -2.75 -6.93 1.34
C ALA A 68 -1.91 -5.69 1.07
N PHE A 69 -1.13 -5.75 0.00
CA PHE A 69 -0.19 -4.70 -0.36
C PHE A 69 -0.42 -4.27 -1.79
N VAL A 70 -0.27 -2.98 -2.05
CA VAL A 70 -0.41 -2.40 -3.39
C VAL A 70 0.76 -1.49 -3.70
N LEU A 71 1.10 -1.42 -4.97
CA LEU A 71 2.10 -0.49 -5.45
C LEU A 71 1.58 0.94 -5.30
N CYS A 72 2.45 1.84 -4.87
CA CYS A 72 2.11 3.27 -4.82
C CYS A 72 2.19 3.84 -6.25
N ASP A 73 1.09 4.40 -6.73
CA ASP A 73 1.03 5.00 -8.06
C ASP A 73 1.53 6.43 -8.09
N HIS A 74 1.79 7.00 -6.93
CA HIS A 74 2.22 8.40 -6.82
C HIS A 74 3.67 8.46 -6.37
N GLU A 75 4.30 9.60 -6.59
CA GLU A 75 5.63 9.81 -6.07
C GLU A 75 5.63 9.67 -4.54
N PRO A 76 6.72 9.16 -3.96
CA PRO A 76 6.82 9.08 -2.50
C PRO A 76 6.61 10.46 -1.90
N HIS A 77 5.64 10.59 -1.04
CA HIS A 77 5.29 11.88 -0.47
C HIS A 77 4.87 11.71 0.97
N ALA A 78 4.88 12.82 1.64
CA ALA A 78 4.60 12.88 3.04
C ALA A 78 3.11 12.70 3.38
N GLU A 79 2.24 12.67 2.40
CA GLU A 79 0.81 12.60 2.65
C GLU A 79 0.35 11.14 2.72
N PRO A 80 -0.41 10.77 3.76
CA PRO A 80 -0.99 9.43 3.84
C PRO A 80 -1.99 9.23 2.71
N ALA A 81 -2.05 8.01 2.20
CA ALA A 81 -3.00 7.64 1.17
C ALA A 81 -4.30 7.19 1.81
N ALA A 82 -5.41 7.44 1.12
CA ALA A 82 -6.68 6.83 1.43
C ALA A 82 -7.02 5.85 0.32
N PHE A 83 -7.67 4.75 0.66
CA PHE A 83 -8.03 3.72 -0.30
C PHE A 83 -9.52 3.47 -0.27
N MET A 84 -10.13 3.40 -1.45
CA MET A 84 -11.49 2.91 -1.62
C MET A 84 -11.39 1.48 -2.10
N ILE A 85 -12.02 0.56 -1.39
CA ILE A 85 -11.87 -0.87 -1.62
C ILE A 85 -13.24 -1.47 -1.95
N CYS A 86 -13.33 -2.14 -3.10
CA CYS A 86 -14.55 -2.84 -3.48
C CYS A 86 -14.63 -4.17 -2.73
N ASN A 87 -15.72 -4.38 -2.01
CA ASN A 87 -15.95 -5.62 -1.26
C ASN A 87 -16.14 -6.83 -2.17
N ALA A 88 -16.65 -6.60 -3.37
CA ALA A 88 -16.99 -7.68 -4.30
C ALA A 88 -15.78 -8.15 -5.12
N CYS A 89 -15.08 -7.23 -5.78
CA CYS A 89 -13.99 -7.60 -6.68
C CYS A 89 -12.59 -7.25 -6.17
N LYS A 90 -12.51 -6.57 -5.00
CA LYS A 90 -11.27 -6.14 -4.37
C LYS A 90 -10.51 -5.05 -5.13
N ARG A 91 -11.14 -4.46 -6.14
CA ARG A 91 -10.58 -3.28 -6.80
C ARG A 91 -10.28 -2.21 -5.76
N THR A 92 -9.09 -1.64 -5.83
CA THR A 92 -8.62 -0.66 -4.86
C THR A 92 -8.24 0.61 -5.60
N ILE A 93 -8.79 1.73 -5.15
CA ILE A 93 -8.53 3.04 -5.75
C ILE A 93 -7.87 3.93 -4.71
N GLU A 94 -6.69 4.44 -5.02
CA GLU A 94 -6.00 5.39 -4.15
C GLU A 94 -6.55 6.79 -4.41
N VAL A 95 -6.85 7.52 -3.35
CA VAL A 95 -7.38 8.88 -3.44
C VAL A 95 -6.57 9.81 -2.56
N GLY A 96 -6.56 11.10 -2.93
CA GLY A 96 -5.86 12.12 -2.16
C GLY A 96 -6.53 12.40 -0.82
N THR A 97 -5.74 12.73 0.17
CA THR A 97 -6.22 12.94 1.54
C THR A 97 -5.99 14.35 2.06
N ARG A 98 -5.58 15.29 1.22
CA ARG A 98 -5.21 16.63 1.68
C ARG A 98 -6.31 17.31 2.48
N SER A 99 -7.53 17.34 1.96
CA SER A 99 -8.67 17.97 2.65
C SER A 99 -9.04 17.21 3.91
N LEU A 100 -9.08 15.90 3.82
CA LEU A 100 -9.42 15.03 4.95
C LEU A 100 -8.39 15.19 6.07
N ARG A 101 -7.12 15.16 5.71
CA ARG A 101 -6.03 15.33 6.67
C ARG A 101 -6.13 16.67 7.39
N ARG A 102 -6.40 17.74 6.64
CA ARG A 102 -6.54 19.08 7.22
C ARG A 102 -7.66 19.11 8.26
N THR A 103 -8.79 18.52 7.94
CA THR A 103 -9.95 18.44 8.85
C THR A 103 -9.61 17.66 10.10
N VAL A 104 -9.00 16.51 9.96
CA VAL A 104 -8.64 15.65 11.09
C VAL A 104 -7.59 16.33 11.98
N MET A 105 -6.59 16.96 11.38
CA MET A 105 -5.55 17.65 12.14
C MET A 105 -6.09 18.83 12.93
N LYS A 106 -7.06 19.55 12.36
CA LYS A 106 -7.72 20.66 13.07
C LYS A 106 -8.48 20.14 14.28
N GLN A 107 -9.26 19.09 14.11
CA GLN A 107 -10.02 18.50 15.21
C GLN A 107 -9.09 17.92 16.29
N ALA A 108 -8.00 17.32 15.88
CA ALA A 108 -7.02 16.79 16.82
C ALA A 108 -6.42 17.91 17.67
N ALA A 109 -6.07 19.03 17.04
CA ALA A 109 -5.53 20.19 17.75
C ALA A 109 -6.51 20.74 18.77
N GLU A 110 -7.80 20.79 18.42
CA GLU A 110 -8.86 21.26 19.34
C GLU A 110 -8.98 20.36 20.57
N GLN A 111 -8.66 19.07 20.44
CA GLN A 111 -8.70 18.11 21.52
C GLN A 111 -7.36 17.95 22.25
N GLY A 112 -6.35 18.71 21.85
CA GLY A 112 -5.00 18.54 22.39
C GLY A 112 -4.38 17.20 22.03
N PHE A 113 -4.80 16.62 20.90
CA PHE A 113 -4.38 15.30 20.46
C PHE A 113 -3.25 15.41 19.43
N GLU A 114 -2.17 14.69 19.68
CA GLU A 114 -1.03 14.64 18.78
C GLU A 114 -1.16 13.43 17.86
N VAL A 115 -1.19 13.65 16.54
CA VAL A 115 -1.39 12.59 15.56
C VAL A 115 -0.02 12.08 15.08
N ASP A 116 0.24 10.80 15.28
CA ASP A 116 1.45 10.17 14.78
C ASP A 116 1.32 9.79 13.31
N HIS A 117 0.22 9.17 12.94
CA HIS A 117 -0.06 8.83 11.55
C HIS A 117 -1.57 8.69 11.36
N MET A 118 -2.00 8.78 10.11
CA MET A 118 -3.39 8.64 9.74
C MET A 118 -3.50 7.59 8.62
N HIS A 119 -4.43 6.68 8.77
CA HIS A 119 -4.70 5.65 7.79
C HIS A 119 -6.20 5.67 7.47
N VAL A 120 -6.55 5.69 6.18
CA VAL A 120 -7.96 5.79 5.77
C VAL A 120 -8.28 4.70 4.76
N GLU A 121 -9.29 3.90 5.06
CA GLU A 121 -9.82 2.90 4.15
C GLU A 121 -11.33 3.02 4.11
N VAL A 122 -11.88 3.04 2.89
CA VAL A 122 -13.31 3.15 2.66
C VAL A 122 -13.77 1.90 1.93
N SER A 123 -14.66 1.13 2.53
CA SER A 123 -15.20 -0.08 1.94
C SER A 123 -16.53 0.20 1.26
N GLY A 124 -16.74 -0.39 0.11
CA GLY A 124 -17.96 -0.21 -0.65
C GLY A 124 -18.00 -1.10 -1.89
N ARG A 125 -18.58 -0.63 -2.94
CA ARG A 125 -18.66 -1.34 -4.22
C ARG A 125 -18.26 -0.41 -5.34
N CYS A 126 -17.41 -0.91 -6.24
CA CYS A 126 -17.03 -0.13 -7.40
C CYS A 126 -18.18 -0.06 -8.42
N GLU A 127 -17.99 0.80 -9.39
CA GLU A 127 -18.98 1.06 -10.43
C GLU A 127 -19.41 -0.23 -11.15
N ASP A 128 -18.48 -1.15 -11.40
CA ASP A 128 -18.77 -2.42 -12.08
C ASP A 128 -19.52 -3.42 -11.21
N CYS A 129 -19.51 -3.24 -9.91
CA CYS A 129 -20.13 -4.15 -8.94
C CYS A 129 -21.43 -3.62 -8.34
N THR A 130 -21.81 -2.39 -8.64
CA THR A 130 -23.03 -1.77 -8.13
C THR A 130 -24.27 -2.08 -8.95
N ASN A 131 -24.12 -2.68 -10.11
CA ASN A 131 -25.24 -3.07 -10.98
C ASN A 131 -25.65 -4.51 -10.75
#